data_2a0ed1ec403147518daaed7623211269
#
_entry.id   2a0ed1ec403147518daaed7623211269
#
_cell.length_a   1.000
_cell.length_b   1.000
_cell.length_c   1.000
_cell.angle_alpha   90.00
_cell.angle_beta   90.00
_cell.angle_gamma   90.00
#
_symmetry.space_group_name_H-M   'P 1'
#
loop_
_entity.id
_entity.type
_entity.pdbx_description
1 polymer ?
#
loop_
_entity_poly.entity_id
_entity_poly.type
_entity_poly.pdbx_seq_one_letter_code
_entity_poly.pdbx_strand_id
1 'polypeptide(L)'
;EIDAKIDLSDEGYRFVTLLEREDGKKAFIRVYNDMWRLPSEAEISAALKRFAMKLPRVGFLSDHDARSIVGSRNRDHSYMVAAKTFRNSLINQGFDVVDVNLGRGREVLDSLDILVVSEPLEPFTTEEIEMLSRYIEEGKNLVLAGKPKTYTYLDPLMDLLGLRFEPGVLVQRQIEEYPSNLVLSRVTESAKDISRYWEILYGYTSRAFRPLSLVMPGAAAIAQESDKGFQLIPLLETRDSSGWNELETIDFLNDTVRLNSSIGEV
;
A
#
# COMPACT_ATOMS: atom_id res chain seq x y z
N GLU A 1 -18.59 30.62 -25.72
CA GLU A 1 -17.10 30.56 -25.76
C GLU A 1 -16.61 30.60 -24.32
N ILE A 2 -16.07 29.47 -23.83
CA ILE A 2 -15.32 29.45 -22.58
C ILE A 2 -13.96 30.03 -22.92
N ASP A 3 -13.68 31.27 -22.50
CA ASP A 3 -12.39 31.91 -22.67
C ASP A 3 -11.39 31.12 -21.77
N ALA A 4 -10.76 30.11 -22.36
CA ALA A 4 -9.94 29.14 -21.67
C ALA A 4 -8.54 29.71 -21.40
N LYS A 5 -8.42 30.60 -20.43
CA LYS A 5 -7.14 30.89 -19.74
C LYS A 5 -6.78 29.81 -18.75
N ILE A 6 -7.14 28.57 -19.04
CA ILE A 6 -6.88 27.42 -18.17
C ILE A 6 -5.75 26.64 -18.81
N ASP A 7 -4.62 26.58 -18.14
CA ASP A 7 -3.54 25.69 -18.54
C ASP A 7 -3.93 24.24 -18.21
N LEU A 8 -4.09 23.43 -19.24
CA LEU A 8 -4.39 21.99 -19.17
C LEU A 8 -3.16 21.12 -19.45
N SER A 9 -1.97 21.71 -19.56
CA SER A 9 -0.75 20.96 -19.83
C SER A 9 -0.52 19.86 -18.78
N ASP A 10 -0.70 20.19 -17.52
CA ASP A 10 -0.59 19.25 -16.40
C ASP A 10 -1.66 18.14 -16.45
N GLU A 11 -2.80 18.39 -17.09
CA GLU A 11 -3.84 17.39 -17.31
C GLU A 11 -3.65 16.61 -18.63
N GLY A 12 -2.57 16.88 -19.37
CA GLY A 12 -2.28 16.26 -20.66
C GLY A 12 -3.35 16.57 -21.71
N TYR A 13 -3.94 17.77 -21.66
CA TYR A 13 -5.00 18.26 -22.56
C TYR A 13 -6.23 17.34 -22.62
N ARG A 14 -6.55 16.68 -21.52
CA ARG A 14 -7.70 15.77 -21.44
C ARG A 14 -8.98 16.50 -21.11
N PHE A 15 -10.08 15.82 -21.37
CA PHE A 15 -11.39 16.28 -20.97
C PHE A 15 -11.53 16.22 -19.44
N VAL A 16 -11.77 17.37 -18.82
CA VAL A 16 -11.94 17.52 -17.37
C VAL A 16 -13.08 18.48 -17.07
N THR A 17 -13.74 18.32 -15.94
CA THR A 17 -14.67 19.33 -15.43
C THR A 17 -13.91 20.22 -14.45
N LEU A 18 -13.89 21.50 -14.72
CA LEU A 18 -13.31 22.49 -13.82
C LEU A 18 -14.32 22.87 -12.74
N LEU A 19 -13.88 22.77 -11.51
CA LEU A 19 -14.52 23.42 -10.36
C LEU A 19 -13.70 24.64 -9.98
N GLU A 20 -14.35 25.79 -9.85
CA GLU A 20 -13.73 27.04 -9.43
C GLU A 20 -14.51 27.62 -8.25
N ARG A 21 -13.78 27.96 -7.19
CA ARG A 21 -14.33 28.65 -6.02
C ARG A 21 -14.24 30.16 -6.22
N GLU A 22 -15.06 30.93 -5.53
CA GLU A 22 -15.10 32.41 -5.62
C GLU A 22 -13.76 33.08 -5.37
N ASP A 23 -12.85 32.47 -4.59
CA ASP A 23 -11.50 32.97 -4.34
C ASP A 23 -10.49 32.61 -5.44
N GLY A 24 -10.94 32.03 -6.56
CA GLY A 24 -10.12 31.64 -7.71
C GLY A 24 -9.42 30.30 -7.58
N LYS A 25 -9.60 29.56 -6.48
CA LYS A 25 -9.05 28.20 -6.36
C LYS A 25 -9.73 27.26 -7.33
N LYS A 26 -8.95 26.38 -7.94
CA LYS A 26 -9.41 25.45 -8.99
C LYS A 26 -9.15 24.01 -8.58
N ALA A 27 -10.06 23.13 -8.96
CA ALA A 27 -9.90 21.68 -8.88
C ALA A 27 -10.51 21.03 -10.12
N PHE A 28 -9.97 19.89 -10.51
CA PHE A 28 -10.44 19.15 -11.66
C PHE A 28 -11.13 17.86 -11.24
N ILE A 29 -12.30 17.59 -11.82
CA ILE A 29 -12.91 16.27 -11.84
C ILE A 29 -12.58 15.66 -13.20
N ARG A 30 -11.84 14.55 -13.18
CA ARG A 30 -11.33 13.91 -14.38
C ARG A 30 -12.35 12.94 -14.96
N VAL A 31 -12.34 12.79 -16.28
CA VAL A 31 -13.11 11.77 -17.00
C VAL A 31 -12.17 10.61 -17.32
N TYR A 32 -12.58 9.41 -16.97
CA TYR A 32 -11.78 8.20 -17.15
C TYR A 32 -12.31 7.35 -18.30
N ASN A 33 -11.41 6.63 -18.95
CA ASN A 33 -11.76 5.69 -20.00
C ASN A 33 -12.09 4.31 -19.41
N ASP A 34 -13.12 4.29 -18.57
CA ASP A 34 -13.66 3.07 -17.95
C ASP A 34 -15.18 2.99 -18.19
N MET A 35 -15.83 2.00 -17.61
CA MET A 35 -17.29 1.81 -17.78
C MET A 35 -18.12 2.91 -17.11
N TRP A 36 -17.54 3.67 -16.18
CA TRP A 36 -18.21 4.70 -15.41
C TRP A 36 -17.85 6.10 -15.95
N ARG A 37 -18.70 6.63 -16.80
CA ARG A 37 -18.45 7.96 -17.43
C ARG A 37 -18.73 9.13 -16.49
N LEU A 38 -19.54 8.92 -15.47
CA LEU A 38 -19.85 9.95 -14.48
C LEU A 38 -18.91 9.86 -13.29
N PRO A 39 -18.59 11.00 -12.64
CA PRO A 39 -17.79 10.99 -11.44
C PRO A 39 -18.57 10.32 -10.30
N SER A 40 -17.84 9.57 -9.48
CA SER A 40 -18.37 9.00 -8.25
C SER A 40 -18.42 10.06 -7.13
N GLU A 41 -19.17 9.76 -6.06
CA GLU A 41 -19.18 10.60 -4.85
C GLU A 41 -17.77 10.81 -4.28
N ALA A 42 -16.92 9.77 -4.31
CA ALA A 42 -15.54 9.87 -3.84
C ALA A 42 -14.72 10.90 -4.61
N GLU A 43 -14.85 10.97 -5.93
CA GLU A 43 -14.14 11.92 -6.79
C GLU A 43 -14.62 13.35 -6.60
N ILE A 44 -15.94 13.53 -6.48
CA ILE A 44 -16.52 14.84 -6.18
C ILE A 44 -16.06 15.30 -4.80
N SER A 45 -16.13 14.43 -3.79
CA SER A 45 -15.67 14.71 -2.44
C SER A 45 -14.17 15.03 -2.39
N ALA A 46 -13.33 14.32 -3.16
CA ALA A 46 -11.91 14.60 -3.27
C ALA A 46 -11.63 15.99 -3.88
N ALA A 47 -12.38 16.37 -4.91
CA ALA A 47 -12.28 17.69 -5.52
C ALA A 47 -12.72 18.81 -4.56
N LEU A 48 -13.81 18.61 -3.81
CA LEU A 48 -14.29 19.55 -2.81
C LEU A 48 -13.34 19.68 -1.61
N LYS A 49 -12.72 18.58 -1.16
CA LYS A 49 -11.68 18.61 -0.11
C LYS A 49 -10.54 19.55 -0.46
N ARG A 50 -10.10 19.59 -1.73
CA ARG A 50 -9.03 20.50 -2.20
C ARG A 50 -9.35 21.98 -1.96
N PHE A 51 -10.63 22.34 -1.87
CA PHE A 51 -11.04 23.70 -1.55
C PHE A 51 -11.13 23.95 -0.04
N ALA A 52 -11.56 22.92 0.71
CA ALA A 52 -11.93 23.09 2.10
C ALA A 52 -10.75 22.93 3.07
N MET A 53 -9.75 22.11 2.71
CA MET A 53 -8.67 21.73 3.63
C MET A 53 -7.36 21.44 2.88
N LYS A 54 -6.26 21.39 3.63
CA LYS A 54 -5.01 20.82 3.16
C LYS A 54 -5.20 19.31 3.01
N LEU A 55 -4.85 18.77 1.84
CA LEU A 55 -4.93 17.32 1.63
C LEU A 55 -3.88 16.57 2.45
N PRO A 56 -4.19 15.35 2.90
CA PRO A 56 -3.17 14.48 3.49
C PRO A 56 -2.04 14.24 2.49
N ARG A 57 -0.81 14.44 2.94
CA ARG A 57 0.39 14.33 2.11
C ARG A 57 1.08 13.00 2.32
N VAL A 58 1.12 12.20 1.27
CA VAL A 58 1.70 10.86 1.29
C VAL A 58 3.04 10.88 0.55
N GLY A 59 4.12 10.62 1.27
CA GLY A 59 5.46 10.48 0.71
C GLY A 59 5.75 9.04 0.34
N PHE A 60 6.33 8.82 -0.82
CA PHE A 60 6.82 7.52 -1.26
C PHE A 60 8.33 7.56 -1.37
N LEU A 61 9.00 6.68 -0.63
CA LEU A 61 10.45 6.56 -0.70
C LEU A 61 10.86 6.14 -2.11
N SER A 62 11.80 6.86 -2.71
CA SER A 62 12.26 6.62 -4.09
C SER A 62 13.75 6.31 -4.19
N ASP A 63 14.52 6.58 -3.15
CA ASP A 63 15.91 6.12 -3.02
C ASP A 63 15.96 4.64 -2.60
N HIS A 64 17.16 4.10 -2.40
CA HIS A 64 17.39 2.67 -2.10
C HIS A 64 16.75 1.72 -3.13
N ASP A 65 16.62 2.17 -4.39
CA ASP A 65 15.92 1.45 -5.47
C ASP A 65 14.51 0.95 -5.06
N ALA A 66 13.85 1.67 -4.16
CA ALA A 66 12.49 1.39 -3.74
C ALA A 66 11.48 1.59 -4.89
N ARG A 67 10.22 1.25 -4.67
CA ARG A 67 9.17 1.41 -5.69
C ARG A 67 8.80 2.86 -5.87
N SER A 68 9.19 3.45 -7.00
CA SER A 68 8.98 4.85 -7.34
C SER A 68 7.53 5.17 -7.73
N ILE A 69 7.12 6.43 -7.53
CA ILE A 69 5.85 6.97 -8.06
C ILE A 69 6.03 7.70 -9.38
N VAL A 70 7.26 7.96 -9.80
CA VAL A 70 7.59 8.65 -11.08
C VAL A 70 8.19 7.71 -12.11
N GLY A 71 8.56 6.49 -11.71
CA GLY A 71 9.14 5.47 -12.58
C GLY A 71 8.11 4.81 -13.49
N SER A 72 8.61 4.10 -14.48
CA SER A 72 7.81 3.33 -15.45
C SER A 72 8.10 1.84 -15.44
N ARG A 73 8.85 1.36 -14.44
CA ARG A 73 9.14 -0.06 -14.28
C ARG A 73 7.88 -0.81 -13.81
N ASN A 74 7.75 -2.08 -14.15
CA ASN A 74 6.59 -2.90 -13.76
C ASN A 74 6.38 -2.97 -12.23
N ARG A 75 7.45 -2.75 -11.45
CA ARG A 75 7.39 -2.72 -10.00
C ARG A 75 6.98 -1.36 -9.42
N ASP A 76 7.03 -0.29 -10.20
CA ASP A 76 6.77 1.07 -9.72
C ASP A 76 5.29 1.30 -9.42
N HIS A 77 5.02 2.21 -8.49
CA HIS A 77 3.68 2.55 -8.04
C HIS A 77 3.04 3.70 -8.81
N SER A 78 3.73 4.26 -9.82
CA SER A 78 3.30 5.46 -10.54
C SER A 78 1.84 5.40 -11.01
N TYR A 79 1.40 4.26 -11.54
CA TYR A 79 0.03 4.10 -12.01
C TYR A 79 -1.00 4.16 -10.88
N MET A 80 -0.78 3.43 -9.78
CA MET A 80 -1.72 3.38 -8.65
C MET A 80 -1.73 4.65 -7.81
N VAL A 81 -0.63 5.39 -7.81
CA VAL A 81 -0.45 6.54 -6.94
C VAL A 81 -0.68 7.86 -7.66
N ALA A 82 -0.03 8.06 -8.82
CA ALA A 82 0.08 9.36 -9.46
C ALA A 82 -0.59 9.44 -10.85
N ALA A 83 -1.15 8.34 -11.38
CA ALA A 83 -1.74 8.37 -12.71
C ALA A 83 -3.07 9.14 -12.71
N LYS A 84 -3.09 10.28 -13.40
CA LYS A 84 -4.31 11.08 -13.62
C LYS A 84 -5.35 10.36 -14.48
N THR A 85 -4.97 9.26 -15.13
CA THR A 85 -5.83 8.42 -15.98
C THR A 85 -6.50 7.28 -15.25
N PHE A 86 -6.06 6.98 -14.04
CA PHE A 86 -6.60 5.89 -13.25
C PHE A 86 -7.50 6.42 -12.13
N ARG A 87 -8.80 6.11 -12.21
CA ARG A 87 -9.83 6.59 -11.28
C ARG A 87 -9.42 6.43 -9.82
N ASN A 88 -8.88 5.27 -9.46
CA ASN A 88 -8.57 4.91 -8.08
C ASN A 88 -7.14 5.28 -7.66
N SER A 89 -6.39 6.04 -8.47
CA SER A 89 -5.09 6.54 -8.01
C SER A 89 -5.24 7.49 -6.82
N LEU A 90 -4.25 7.54 -5.93
CA LEU A 90 -4.32 8.35 -4.71
C LEU A 90 -4.57 9.83 -5.00
N ILE A 91 -3.97 10.38 -6.06
CA ILE A 91 -4.20 11.78 -6.44
C ILE A 91 -5.64 12.05 -6.82
N ASN A 92 -6.39 11.06 -7.33
CA ASN A 92 -7.79 11.19 -7.69
C ASN A 92 -8.72 10.93 -6.50
N GLN A 93 -8.20 10.32 -5.42
CA GLN A 93 -8.91 10.04 -4.18
C GLN A 93 -8.70 11.12 -3.09
N GLY A 94 -8.11 12.26 -3.44
CA GLY A 94 -7.98 13.39 -2.53
C GLY A 94 -6.77 13.32 -1.61
N PHE A 95 -5.69 12.73 -2.08
CA PHE A 95 -4.36 12.77 -1.45
C PHE A 95 -3.42 13.67 -2.27
N ASP A 96 -2.47 14.29 -1.57
CA ASP A 96 -1.30 14.90 -2.18
C ASP A 96 -0.14 13.90 -2.08
N VAL A 97 0.56 13.66 -3.19
CA VAL A 97 1.61 12.63 -3.24
C VAL A 97 2.94 13.25 -3.62
N VAL A 98 3.99 12.82 -2.95
CA VAL A 98 5.34 13.32 -3.19
C VAL A 98 6.36 12.20 -3.22
N ASP A 99 7.37 12.39 -4.06
CA ASP A 99 8.55 11.56 -4.11
C ASP A 99 9.49 11.95 -2.98
N VAL A 100 9.96 10.97 -2.20
CA VAL A 100 10.80 11.19 -1.02
C VAL A 100 12.17 10.60 -1.26
N ASN A 101 13.19 11.42 -1.02
CA ASN A 101 14.58 11.00 -1.01
C ASN A 101 15.20 11.42 0.31
N LEU A 102 15.63 10.48 1.14
CA LEU A 102 16.18 10.71 2.47
C LEU A 102 17.51 11.46 2.42
N GLY A 103 18.27 11.30 1.35
CA GLY A 103 19.51 12.04 1.13
C GLY A 103 19.32 13.57 1.01
N ARG A 104 18.07 14.05 0.83
CA ARG A 104 17.74 15.49 0.86
C ARG A 104 17.50 16.03 2.27
N GLY A 105 17.59 15.18 3.28
CA GLY A 105 17.45 15.53 4.67
C GLY A 105 16.03 15.44 5.22
N ARG A 106 15.91 15.71 6.51
CA ARG A 106 14.70 15.50 7.32
C ARG A 106 13.51 16.41 6.93
N GLU A 107 13.75 17.58 6.38
CA GLU A 107 12.69 18.57 6.10
C GLU A 107 11.55 18.00 5.24
N VAL A 108 11.89 17.05 4.36
CA VAL A 108 10.87 16.39 3.54
C VAL A 108 9.94 15.53 4.40
N LEU A 109 10.47 14.81 5.40
CA LEU A 109 9.69 13.94 6.29
C LEU A 109 8.75 14.75 7.20
N ASP A 110 9.19 15.92 7.69
CA ASP A 110 8.41 16.78 8.57
C ASP A 110 7.10 17.26 7.91
N SER A 111 7.12 17.36 6.57
CA SER A 111 5.98 17.83 5.79
C SER A 111 4.94 16.75 5.50
N LEU A 112 5.23 15.47 5.81
CA LEU A 112 4.37 14.32 5.48
C LEU A 112 3.38 14.01 6.57
N ASP A 113 2.20 13.56 6.16
CA ASP A 113 1.22 12.92 7.03
C ASP A 113 1.40 11.40 7.05
N ILE A 114 1.89 10.82 5.94
CA ILE A 114 2.14 9.37 5.79
C ILE A 114 3.43 9.18 4.98
N LEU A 115 4.31 8.29 5.43
CA LEU A 115 5.45 7.81 4.65
C LEU A 115 5.22 6.37 4.22
N VAL A 116 5.48 6.06 2.95
CA VAL A 116 5.44 4.71 2.39
C VAL A 116 6.86 4.29 2.02
N VAL A 117 7.33 3.21 2.63
CA VAL A 117 8.60 2.53 2.32
C VAL A 117 8.26 1.18 1.71
N SER A 118 8.44 1.06 0.40
CA SER A 118 8.00 -0.11 -0.34
C SER A 118 9.15 -0.78 -1.07
N GLU A 119 9.48 -1.97 -0.60
CA GLU A 119 10.45 -2.88 -1.23
C GLU A 119 11.78 -2.21 -1.60
N PRO A 120 12.50 -1.60 -0.63
CA PRO A 120 13.87 -1.14 -0.89
C PRO A 120 14.75 -2.33 -1.28
N LEU A 121 15.71 -2.10 -2.18
CA LEU A 121 16.65 -3.10 -2.64
C LEU A 121 18.10 -2.79 -2.23
N GLU A 122 18.29 -1.73 -1.46
CA GLU A 122 19.57 -1.32 -0.90
C GLU A 122 19.39 -0.99 0.59
N PRO A 123 20.43 -1.20 1.42
CA PRO A 123 20.38 -0.95 2.84
C PRO A 123 20.29 0.56 3.14
N PHE A 124 19.65 0.90 4.23
CA PHE A 124 19.66 2.26 4.79
C PHE A 124 20.99 2.53 5.51
N THR A 125 21.43 3.77 5.47
CA THR A 125 22.54 4.26 6.31
C THR A 125 22.08 4.42 7.76
N THR A 126 23.06 4.53 8.68
CA THR A 126 22.75 4.77 10.11
C THR A 126 21.98 6.06 10.29
N GLU A 127 22.37 7.12 9.60
CA GLU A 127 21.72 8.43 9.65
C GLU A 127 20.26 8.39 9.18
N GLU A 128 19.99 7.62 8.13
CA GLU A 128 18.63 7.44 7.61
C GLU A 128 17.76 6.64 8.58
N ILE A 129 18.30 5.57 9.18
CA ILE A 129 17.58 4.84 10.23
C ILE A 129 17.28 5.74 11.43
N GLU A 130 18.22 6.60 11.85
CA GLU A 130 17.97 7.57 12.92
C GLU A 130 16.88 8.60 12.56
N MET A 131 16.83 9.04 11.28
CA MET A 131 15.76 9.93 10.81
C MET A 131 14.40 9.23 10.84
N LEU A 132 14.33 7.98 10.38
CA LEU A 132 13.12 7.19 10.37
C LEU A 132 12.69 6.78 11.78
N SER A 133 13.63 6.49 12.69
CA SER A 133 13.33 6.25 14.12
C SER A 133 12.61 7.44 14.74
N ARG A 134 13.15 8.62 14.55
CA ARG A 134 12.51 9.86 15.05
C ARG A 134 11.13 10.10 14.43
N TYR A 135 10.97 9.83 13.13
CA TYR A 135 9.68 9.94 12.45
C TYR A 135 8.63 9.02 13.11
N ILE A 136 9.02 7.79 13.47
CA ILE A 136 8.15 6.84 14.18
C ILE A 136 7.88 7.31 15.62
N GLU A 137 8.89 7.75 16.35
CA GLU A 137 8.79 8.22 17.74
C GLU A 137 7.90 9.46 17.88
N GLU A 138 7.85 10.30 16.86
CA GLU A 138 6.96 11.46 16.77
C GLU A 138 5.49 11.07 16.49
N GLY A 139 5.18 9.78 16.38
CA GLY A 139 3.83 9.27 16.14
C GLY A 139 3.33 9.51 14.71
N LYS A 140 4.24 9.66 13.76
CA LYS A 140 3.90 9.80 12.34
C LYS A 140 3.47 8.47 11.73
N ASN A 141 2.67 8.53 10.67
CA ASN A 141 2.14 7.34 10.02
C ASN A 141 3.14 6.75 9.02
N LEU A 142 3.40 5.46 9.14
CA LEU A 142 4.32 4.72 8.30
C LEU A 142 3.63 3.50 7.69
N VAL A 143 3.88 3.25 6.41
CA VAL A 143 3.50 2.03 5.71
C VAL A 143 4.77 1.33 5.25
N LEU A 144 5.01 0.13 5.75
CA LEU A 144 6.10 -0.74 5.32
C LEU A 144 5.56 -1.87 4.44
N ALA A 145 6.13 -2.05 3.27
CA ALA A 145 5.79 -3.13 2.37
C ALA A 145 7.06 -3.83 1.87
N GLY A 146 7.19 -5.08 2.21
CA GLY A 146 8.29 -5.96 1.79
C GLY A 146 7.77 -7.18 1.05
N LYS A 147 8.67 -7.91 0.41
CA LYS A 147 8.39 -9.23 -0.15
C LYS A 147 9.48 -10.21 0.23
N PRO A 148 9.22 -11.52 0.21
CA PRO A 148 10.24 -12.54 0.41
C PRO A 148 11.48 -12.27 -0.45
N LYS A 149 12.66 -12.53 0.09
CA LYS A 149 14.01 -12.31 -0.48
C LYS A 149 14.54 -10.86 -0.39
N THR A 150 13.69 -9.84 -0.22
CA THR A 150 14.16 -8.44 -0.14
C THR A 150 13.72 -7.72 1.13
N TYR A 151 12.91 -8.37 1.96
CA TYR A 151 12.41 -7.76 3.21
C TYR A 151 13.53 -7.47 4.22
N THR A 152 14.68 -8.13 4.14
CA THR A 152 15.82 -7.91 5.05
C THR A 152 16.33 -6.46 5.06
N TYR A 153 16.10 -5.72 3.99
CA TYR A 153 16.40 -4.27 3.99
C TYR A 153 15.43 -3.46 4.87
N LEU A 154 14.28 -4.03 5.22
CA LEU A 154 13.32 -3.43 6.14
C LEU A 154 13.53 -3.86 7.60
N ASP A 155 14.39 -4.86 7.87
CA ASP A 155 14.60 -5.38 9.22
C ASP A 155 14.92 -4.27 10.25
N PRO A 156 15.79 -3.27 9.96
CA PRO A 156 16.04 -2.22 10.94
C PRO A 156 14.80 -1.41 11.32
N LEU A 157 13.85 -1.23 10.39
CA LEU A 157 12.59 -0.52 10.65
C LEU A 157 11.58 -1.43 11.36
N MET A 158 11.56 -2.71 11.02
CA MET A 158 10.72 -3.71 11.69
C MET A 158 11.15 -3.86 13.15
N ASP A 159 12.45 -3.90 13.42
CA ASP A 159 13.02 -3.96 14.79
C ASP A 159 12.58 -2.78 15.67
N LEU A 160 12.50 -1.57 15.10
CA LEU A 160 11.97 -0.40 15.81
C LEU A 160 10.53 -0.60 16.27
N LEU A 161 9.75 -1.36 15.51
CA LEU A 161 8.35 -1.68 15.81
C LEU A 161 8.19 -2.95 16.66
N GLY A 162 9.27 -3.68 16.93
CA GLY A 162 9.25 -4.98 17.60
C GLY A 162 8.68 -6.11 16.74
N LEU A 163 8.77 -5.97 15.43
CA LEU A 163 8.27 -6.89 14.43
C LEU A 163 9.41 -7.51 13.64
N ARG A 164 9.14 -8.63 12.99
CA ARG A 164 10.02 -9.20 11.95
C ARG A 164 9.20 -9.88 10.87
N PHE A 165 9.77 -9.97 9.70
CA PHE A 165 9.28 -10.88 8.69
C PHE A 165 9.78 -12.29 9.00
N GLU A 166 8.89 -13.26 8.94
CA GLU A 166 9.31 -14.66 9.01
C GLU A 166 10.04 -15.05 7.70
N PRO A 167 11.12 -15.82 7.80
CA PRO A 167 11.84 -16.29 6.62
C PRO A 167 10.94 -17.21 5.79
N GLY A 168 11.09 -17.14 4.46
CA GLY A 168 10.34 -17.97 3.52
C GLY A 168 9.19 -17.26 2.84
N VAL A 169 8.31 -18.05 2.24
CA VAL A 169 7.13 -17.59 1.52
C VAL A 169 5.92 -18.33 2.03
N LEU A 170 4.87 -17.61 2.37
CA LEU A 170 3.60 -18.23 2.71
C LEU A 170 3.04 -18.96 1.48
N VAL A 171 2.70 -20.21 1.69
CA VAL A 171 2.06 -21.07 0.70
C VAL A 171 0.84 -21.75 1.30
N GLN A 172 -0.06 -22.16 0.44
CA GLN A 172 -1.24 -22.91 0.84
C GLN A 172 -1.39 -24.14 -0.03
N ARG A 173 -2.18 -25.12 0.41
CA ARG A 173 -2.55 -26.25 -0.42
C ARG A 173 -3.18 -25.72 -1.70
N GLN A 174 -2.66 -26.17 -2.84
CA GLN A 174 -3.14 -25.77 -4.15
C GLN A 174 -4.66 -25.96 -4.29
N ILE A 175 -5.32 -24.90 -4.73
CA ILE A 175 -6.76 -24.89 -5.00
C ILE A 175 -6.93 -24.69 -6.49
N GLU A 176 -7.50 -25.69 -7.17
CA GLU A 176 -7.69 -25.68 -8.62
C GLU A 176 -6.36 -25.45 -9.38
N GLU A 177 -6.35 -24.54 -10.32
CA GLU A 177 -5.18 -24.20 -11.15
C GLU A 177 -4.31 -23.07 -10.56
N TYR A 178 -4.63 -22.60 -9.35
CA TYR A 178 -3.89 -21.48 -8.75
C TYR A 178 -2.57 -21.97 -8.12
N PRO A 179 -1.46 -21.24 -8.36
CA PRO A 179 -0.20 -21.57 -7.71
C PRO A 179 -0.30 -21.46 -6.18
N SER A 180 0.44 -22.31 -5.49
CA SER A 180 0.40 -22.42 -4.02
C SER A 180 0.80 -21.16 -3.28
N ASN A 181 1.56 -20.24 -3.90
CA ASN A 181 1.95 -18.96 -3.32
C ASN A 181 0.88 -17.85 -3.48
N LEU A 182 -0.28 -18.16 -4.09
CA LEU A 182 -1.44 -17.29 -4.04
C LEU A 182 -2.22 -17.58 -2.76
N VAL A 183 -1.79 -17.02 -1.65
CA VAL A 183 -2.43 -17.23 -0.37
C VAL A 183 -3.76 -16.49 -0.29
N LEU A 184 -4.81 -17.21 0.08
CA LEU A 184 -6.12 -16.66 0.36
C LEU A 184 -6.22 -16.31 1.84
N SER A 185 -6.11 -15.03 2.13
CA SER A 185 -6.24 -14.52 3.49
C SER A 185 -7.68 -14.13 3.82
N ARG A 186 -8.00 -14.11 5.10
CA ARG A 186 -9.27 -13.59 5.63
C ARG A 186 -9.04 -12.32 6.44
N VAL A 187 -10.04 -11.48 6.50
CA VAL A 187 -10.06 -10.32 7.39
C VAL A 187 -10.32 -10.78 8.81
N THR A 188 -9.51 -10.31 9.75
CA THR A 188 -9.64 -10.64 11.17
C THR A 188 -10.82 -9.93 11.82
N GLU A 189 -11.26 -10.43 12.97
CA GLU A 189 -12.29 -9.73 13.74
C GLU A 189 -11.80 -8.37 14.23
N SER A 190 -10.55 -8.27 14.64
CA SER A 190 -9.94 -7.02 15.10
C SER A 190 -9.87 -5.93 14.02
N ALA A 191 -9.85 -6.33 12.75
CA ALA A 191 -9.80 -5.37 11.64
C ALA A 191 -11.12 -4.60 11.45
N LYS A 192 -12.26 -5.16 11.86
CA LYS A 192 -13.60 -4.54 11.64
C LYS A 192 -13.73 -3.16 12.25
N ASP A 193 -13.04 -2.93 13.37
CA ASP A 193 -13.17 -1.70 14.15
C ASP A 193 -12.28 -0.56 13.61
N ILE A 194 -11.39 -0.85 12.65
CA ILE A 194 -10.47 0.14 12.07
C ILE A 194 -11.21 1.09 11.14
N SER A 195 -12.12 0.58 10.32
CA SER A 195 -12.93 1.40 9.42
C SER A 195 -14.18 0.66 8.97
N ARG A 196 -15.20 1.45 8.54
CA ARG A 196 -16.41 0.88 7.96
C ARG A 196 -16.13 -0.03 6.74
N TYR A 197 -15.07 0.23 5.99
CA TYR A 197 -14.68 -0.63 4.87
C TYR A 197 -14.26 -2.02 5.36
N TRP A 198 -13.44 -2.08 6.42
CA TRP A 198 -13.03 -3.34 7.03
C TRP A 198 -14.20 -4.06 7.71
N GLU A 199 -15.11 -3.33 8.34
CA GLU A 199 -16.36 -3.88 8.89
C GLU A 199 -17.19 -4.58 7.80
N ILE A 200 -17.34 -3.95 6.63
CA ILE A 200 -18.04 -4.53 5.49
C ILE A 200 -17.32 -5.79 4.98
N LEU A 201 -16.01 -5.71 4.78
CA LEU A 201 -15.21 -6.87 4.35
C LEU A 201 -15.31 -8.03 5.34
N TYR A 202 -15.18 -7.75 6.63
CA TYR A 202 -15.37 -8.76 7.68
C TYR A 202 -16.76 -9.39 7.61
N GLY A 203 -17.81 -8.59 7.45
CA GLY A 203 -19.18 -9.06 7.30
C GLY A 203 -19.35 -10.00 6.10
N TYR A 204 -18.73 -9.70 4.99
CA TYR A 204 -18.74 -10.59 3.81
C TYR A 204 -17.94 -11.88 4.06
N THR A 205 -16.77 -11.80 4.68
CA THR A 205 -15.91 -12.96 4.93
C THR A 205 -16.46 -13.90 5.98
N SER A 206 -17.22 -13.39 6.95
CA SER A 206 -17.76 -14.17 8.08
C SER A 206 -19.12 -14.83 7.79
N ARG A 207 -19.90 -14.28 6.86
CA ARG A 207 -21.31 -14.70 6.62
C ARG A 207 -21.56 -15.41 5.29
N ALA A 208 -20.64 -15.32 4.35
CA ALA A 208 -20.88 -15.84 3.00
C ALA A 208 -20.62 -17.35 2.91
N PHE A 209 -21.45 -18.05 2.13
CA PHE A 209 -21.21 -19.43 1.71
C PHE A 209 -19.88 -19.61 0.96
N ARG A 210 -19.38 -18.54 0.35
CA ARG A 210 -18.02 -18.39 -0.19
C ARG A 210 -17.47 -17.07 0.35
N PRO A 211 -16.75 -17.10 1.48
CA PRO A 211 -16.21 -15.90 2.06
C PRO A 211 -15.29 -15.19 1.06
N LEU A 212 -15.46 -13.88 0.94
CA LEU A 212 -14.54 -13.04 0.18
C LEU A 212 -13.15 -13.21 0.80
N SER A 213 -12.20 -13.64 -0.01
CA SER A 213 -10.81 -13.76 0.41
C SER A 213 -9.97 -12.72 -0.31
N LEU A 214 -9.01 -12.18 0.39
CA LEU A 214 -8.00 -11.32 -0.21
C LEU A 214 -6.84 -12.21 -0.68
N VAL A 215 -6.46 -12.04 -1.94
CA VAL A 215 -5.35 -12.79 -2.53
C VAL A 215 -4.05 -12.06 -2.20
N MET A 216 -3.13 -12.76 -1.53
CA MET A 216 -1.82 -12.27 -1.14
C MET A 216 -0.72 -13.07 -1.87
N PRO A 217 -0.34 -12.66 -3.09
CA PRO A 217 0.64 -13.41 -3.86
C PRO A 217 2.05 -13.22 -3.31
N GLY A 218 2.74 -14.31 -3.02
CA GLY A 218 4.14 -14.28 -2.57
C GLY A 218 4.34 -13.50 -1.27
N ALA A 219 3.45 -13.64 -0.31
CA ALA A 219 3.54 -12.98 0.98
C ALA A 219 4.53 -13.67 1.92
N ALA A 220 5.10 -12.91 2.85
CA ALA A 220 5.78 -13.42 4.04
C ALA A 220 4.88 -13.21 5.26
N ALA A 221 5.02 -14.08 6.26
CA ALA A 221 4.39 -13.88 7.55
C ALA A 221 5.11 -12.78 8.34
N ILE A 222 4.38 -12.11 9.22
CA ILE A 222 4.93 -11.11 10.14
C ILE A 222 4.71 -11.62 11.57
N ALA A 223 5.77 -11.65 12.35
CA ALA A 223 5.73 -12.04 13.76
C ALA A 223 6.09 -10.85 14.65
N GLN A 224 5.54 -10.87 15.86
CA GLN A 224 6.01 -10.00 16.95
C GLN A 224 7.23 -10.63 17.59
N GLU A 225 8.33 -9.90 17.64
CA GLU A 225 9.57 -10.36 18.26
C GLU A 225 9.76 -9.78 19.67
N SER A 226 9.37 -8.54 19.86
CA SER A 226 9.48 -7.86 21.16
C SER A 226 8.36 -6.86 21.36
N ASP A 227 8.06 -6.55 22.62
CA ASP A 227 7.14 -5.46 22.96
C ASP A 227 7.89 -4.12 22.96
N LYS A 228 7.54 -3.27 22.01
CA LYS A 228 8.03 -1.89 21.88
C LYS A 228 6.98 -0.85 22.27
N GLY A 229 5.90 -1.28 22.92
CA GLY A 229 4.81 -0.39 23.33
C GLY A 229 3.80 -0.08 22.23
N PHE A 230 3.86 -0.75 21.07
CA PHE A 230 2.87 -0.63 20.02
C PHE A 230 1.75 -1.63 20.19
N GLN A 231 0.50 -1.17 19.96
CA GLN A 231 -0.62 -2.09 19.87
C GLN A 231 -0.62 -2.76 18.49
N LEU A 232 -0.55 -4.08 18.47
CA LEU A 232 -0.66 -4.84 17.24
C LEU A 232 -2.11 -5.21 16.94
N ILE A 233 -2.56 -4.90 15.73
CA ILE A 233 -3.88 -5.26 15.23
C ILE A 233 -3.71 -6.01 13.91
N PRO A 234 -3.77 -7.36 13.93
CA PRO A 234 -3.73 -8.13 12.69
C PRO A 234 -4.94 -7.79 11.83
N LEU A 235 -4.73 -7.44 10.57
CA LEU A 235 -5.81 -7.12 9.62
C LEU A 235 -6.21 -8.33 8.78
N LEU A 236 -5.21 -9.12 8.43
CA LEU A 236 -5.33 -10.31 7.58
C LEU A 236 -4.59 -11.46 8.24
N GLU A 237 -5.17 -12.64 8.11
CA GLU A 237 -4.55 -13.89 8.53
C GLU A 237 -4.77 -14.98 7.49
N THR A 238 -3.92 -15.99 7.48
CA THR A 238 -4.13 -17.19 6.67
C THR A 238 -5.34 -17.96 7.19
N ARG A 239 -5.91 -18.84 6.36
CA ARG A 239 -6.95 -19.76 6.81
C ARG A 239 -6.32 -20.88 7.62
N ASP A 240 -7.05 -21.31 8.66
CA ASP A 240 -6.60 -22.39 9.55
C ASP A 240 -6.21 -23.65 8.77
N SER A 241 -5.10 -24.27 9.16
CA SER A 241 -4.60 -25.59 8.72
C SER A 241 -4.45 -25.81 7.22
N SER A 242 -4.43 -24.76 6.40
CA SER A 242 -4.30 -24.90 4.93
C SER A 242 -3.02 -24.35 4.36
N GLY A 243 -2.19 -23.67 5.18
CA GLY A 243 -0.97 -23.01 4.74
C GLY A 243 0.24 -23.38 5.60
N TRP A 244 1.41 -23.09 5.09
CA TRP A 244 2.68 -23.19 5.80
C TRP A 244 3.68 -22.19 5.26
N ASN A 245 4.78 -22.03 5.96
CA ASN A 245 5.87 -21.17 5.53
C ASN A 245 6.92 -21.99 4.79
N GLU A 246 7.09 -21.74 3.48
CA GLU A 246 8.01 -22.49 2.63
C GLU A 246 9.38 -21.79 2.61
N LEU A 247 10.40 -22.51 3.08
CA LEU A 247 11.77 -21.99 3.17
C LEU A 247 12.61 -22.29 1.94
N GLU A 248 12.23 -23.31 1.16
CA GLU A 248 12.93 -23.68 -0.04
C GLU A 248 12.60 -22.76 -1.22
N THR A 249 13.55 -22.61 -2.14
CA THR A 249 13.28 -21.88 -3.38
C THR A 249 12.52 -22.78 -4.33
N ILE A 250 11.25 -22.46 -4.57
CA ILE A 250 10.35 -23.22 -5.44
C ILE A 250 9.96 -22.38 -6.64
N ASP A 251 9.93 -23.03 -7.81
CA ASP A 251 9.26 -22.48 -9.00
C ASP A 251 7.75 -22.83 -8.93
N PHE A 252 6.96 -21.93 -8.38
CA PHE A 252 5.53 -22.14 -8.16
C PHE A 252 4.72 -22.32 -9.45
N LEU A 253 5.29 -22.10 -10.61
CA LEU A 253 4.63 -22.32 -11.89
C LEU A 253 4.82 -23.75 -12.41
N ASN A 254 5.97 -24.35 -12.10
CA ASN A 254 6.37 -25.65 -12.64
C ASN A 254 6.44 -26.74 -11.57
N ASP A 255 6.64 -26.37 -10.30
CA ASP A 255 6.84 -27.32 -9.23
C ASP A 255 5.56 -27.52 -8.41
N THR A 256 5.29 -28.77 -8.04
CA THR A 256 4.23 -29.09 -7.09
C THR A 256 4.74 -28.92 -5.67
N VAL A 257 4.23 -27.93 -4.97
CA VAL A 257 4.54 -27.72 -3.55
C VAL A 257 3.82 -28.78 -2.71
N ARG A 258 4.58 -29.52 -1.90
CA ARG A 258 4.05 -30.50 -0.97
C ARG A 258 4.33 -30.08 0.46
N LEU A 259 3.35 -30.24 1.32
CA LEU A 259 3.54 -30.00 2.76
C LEU A 259 4.67 -30.89 3.25
N ASN A 260 5.72 -30.28 3.76
CA ASN A 260 6.79 -30.96 4.45
C ASN A 260 6.50 -30.93 5.95
N SER A 261 6.21 -32.08 6.53
CA SER A 261 5.85 -32.20 7.97
C SER A 261 6.95 -31.78 8.94
N SER A 262 8.16 -31.53 8.46
CA SER A 262 9.27 -30.99 9.27
C SER A 262 9.27 -29.45 9.35
N ILE A 263 8.48 -28.77 8.53
CA ILE A 263 8.30 -27.31 8.52
C ILE A 263 6.93 -27.08 9.14
N GLY A 264 6.89 -26.51 10.32
CA GLY A 264 5.65 -26.34 11.07
C GLY A 264 4.56 -25.60 10.32
N GLU A 265 3.30 -25.94 10.61
CA GLU A 265 2.13 -25.16 10.19
C GLU A 265 2.21 -23.76 10.83
N VAL A 266 1.90 -22.72 10.06
CA VAL A 266 1.86 -21.32 10.51
C VAL A 266 0.41 -20.93 10.82
#